data_3993ddb6778766918d4964c3824e6f7d
#
_entry.id   3993ddb6778766918d4964c3824e6f7d
#
_cell.length_a   1.000
_cell.length_b   1.000
_cell.length_c   1.000
_cell.angle_alpha   90.00
_cell.angle_beta   90.00
_cell.angle_gamma   90.00
#
_symmetry.space_group_name_H-M   'P 1'
#
loop_
_entity.id
_entity.type
_entity.pdbx_description
1 polymer ?
#
loop_
_entity_poly.entity_id
_entity_poly.type
_entity_poly.pdbx_seq_one_letter_code
_entity_poly.pdbx_strand_id
1 'polypeptide(L)'
;VSVQGPNVAAMGATGGTQLSFADLAHAQGAAWTPADEMSLRETTFVVVDLETTGGRTTGNDATPPDAITEIGAVKVCGGAVLGEFATLVNPQHSIPPQIVRLTGITTAMVGNAPTIDAVLPMFFEFAGXXVLVAHNAGFDIGFLRAAXRRCDITWPQPQVLCTMXLARRVLSRDEA
;
A
#
# COMPACT_ATOMS: atom_id res chain seq x y z
N VAL A 1 24.20 -5.94 -5.74
CA VAL A 1 24.36 -4.53 -6.05
C VAL A 1 24.04 -3.73 -4.81
N SER A 2 25.05 -3.09 -4.27
CA SER A 2 24.90 -2.26 -3.08
C SER A 2 23.94 -1.13 -3.41
N VAL A 3 22.96 -0.94 -2.56
CA VAL A 3 22.04 0.16 -2.74
C VAL A 3 22.75 1.44 -2.32
N GLN A 4 23.44 1.97 -3.27
CA GLN A 4 23.90 3.33 -3.17
C GLN A 4 23.05 4.18 -4.11
N GLY A 5 21.76 3.99 -3.97
CA GLY A 5 20.82 4.83 -4.68
C GLY A 5 20.95 6.25 -4.17
N PRO A 6 20.31 7.18 -4.80
CA PRO A 6 20.43 8.56 -4.35
C PRO A 6 20.15 8.56 -2.87
N ASN A 7 21.14 8.98 -2.17
CA ASN A 7 21.04 9.17 -0.73
C ASN A 7 19.74 9.94 -0.51
N VAL A 8 18.83 9.32 0.18
CA VAL A 8 17.55 9.98 0.46
C VAL A 8 17.84 11.27 1.22
N ALA A 9 18.96 11.26 1.94
CA ALA A 9 19.44 12.46 2.61
C ALA A 9 19.93 13.52 1.64
N ALA A 10 20.28 13.14 0.42
CA ALA A 10 20.73 14.14 -0.57
C ALA A 10 19.57 14.97 -1.10
N MET A 11 18.37 14.64 -0.69
CA MET A 11 17.20 15.43 -1.08
C MET A 11 16.96 16.57 -0.11
N GLY A 12 18.03 17.12 0.46
CA GLY A 12 17.94 18.40 1.15
C GLY A 12 18.48 18.51 2.56
N ALA A 13 18.98 17.43 3.14
CA ALA A 13 19.51 17.52 4.49
C ALA A 13 21.02 17.33 4.48
N THR A 14 21.74 18.35 4.89
CA THR A 14 23.18 18.22 5.11
C THR A 14 23.40 17.31 6.33
N GLY A 15 24.11 16.23 6.12
CA GLY A 15 24.43 15.29 7.19
C GLY A 15 23.40 14.21 7.44
N GLY A 16 22.50 13.98 6.50
CA GLY A 16 21.54 12.91 6.61
C GLY A 16 22.19 11.53 6.52
N THR A 17 21.64 10.58 7.23
CA THR A 17 22.09 9.19 7.19
C THR A 17 21.57 8.52 5.92
N GLN A 18 22.47 7.89 5.20
CA GLN A 18 22.09 7.08 4.06
C GLN A 18 21.37 5.82 4.57
N LEU A 19 20.17 5.61 4.07
CA LEU A 19 19.38 4.45 4.45
C LEU A 19 19.46 3.39 3.36
N SER A 20 19.60 2.14 3.77
CA SER A 20 19.51 0.99 2.89
C SER A 20 18.12 0.38 3.00
N PHE A 21 17.82 -0.53 2.09
CA PHE A 21 16.59 -1.31 2.20
C PHE A 21 16.57 -2.11 3.50
N ALA A 22 17.74 -2.54 3.98
CA ALA A 22 17.82 -3.26 5.24
C ALA A 22 17.34 -2.38 6.40
N ASP A 23 17.73 -1.10 6.40
CA ASP A 23 17.28 -0.17 7.45
C ASP A 23 15.77 0.00 7.43
N LEU A 24 15.20 0.13 6.22
CA LEU A 24 13.77 0.31 6.08
C LEU A 24 13.00 -0.96 6.48
N ALA A 25 13.52 -2.12 6.10
CA ALA A 25 12.90 -3.39 6.44
C ALA A 25 12.92 -3.63 7.96
N HIS A 26 14.04 -3.28 8.61
CA HIS A 26 14.12 -3.37 10.06
C HIS A 26 13.06 -2.50 10.75
N ALA A 27 12.84 -1.31 10.20
CA ALA A 27 11.83 -0.42 10.73
C ALA A 27 10.42 -1.02 10.63
N GLN A 28 10.23 -1.94 9.69
CA GLN A 28 8.94 -2.59 9.47
C GLN A 28 8.89 -4.03 9.99
N GLY A 29 9.94 -4.47 10.67
CA GLY A 29 9.98 -5.81 11.26
C GLY A 29 10.27 -6.94 10.30
N ALA A 30 10.72 -6.63 9.09
CA ALA A 30 11.10 -7.66 8.13
C ALA A 30 12.52 -8.12 8.35
N ALA A 31 12.79 -9.40 8.08
CA ALA A 31 14.15 -9.94 8.13
C ALA A 31 14.84 -9.72 6.79
N TRP A 32 16.03 -9.18 6.82
CA TRP A 32 16.83 -8.89 5.64
C TRP A 32 18.14 -9.66 5.63
N THR A 33 18.57 -10.00 4.43
CA THR A 33 19.90 -10.54 4.20
C THR A 33 20.61 -9.67 3.15
N PRO A 34 21.94 -9.70 3.10
CA PRO A 34 22.64 -8.92 2.08
C PRO A 34 22.23 -9.27 0.65
N ALA A 35 21.77 -10.50 0.41
CA ALA A 35 21.33 -10.92 -0.92
C ALA A 35 20.05 -10.23 -1.36
N ASP A 36 19.30 -9.66 -0.42
CA ASP A 36 18.03 -9.00 -0.73
C ASP A 36 18.20 -7.52 -1.10
N GLU A 37 19.41 -6.98 -0.96
CA GLU A 37 19.63 -5.57 -1.27
C GLU A 37 19.58 -5.32 -2.78
N MET A 38 18.80 -4.35 -3.18
CA MET A 38 18.66 -3.92 -4.57
C MET A 38 18.81 -2.42 -4.65
N SER A 39 19.23 -1.95 -5.81
CA SER A 39 19.26 -0.53 -6.09
C SER A 39 17.83 0.02 -6.13
N LEU A 40 17.60 1.19 -5.54
CA LEU A 40 16.30 1.85 -5.62
C LEU A 40 15.90 2.13 -7.07
N ARG A 41 16.88 2.43 -7.93
CA ARG A 41 16.61 2.69 -9.34
C ARG A 41 16.16 1.46 -10.11
N GLU A 42 16.60 0.30 -9.66
CA GLU A 42 16.30 -0.98 -10.32
C GLU A 42 15.09 -1.68 -9.71
N THR A 43 14.62 -1.16 -8.58
CA THR A 43 13.48 -1.77 -7.87
C THR A 43 12.18 -1.29 -8.50
N THR A 44 11.26 -2.24 -8.72
CA THR A 44 9.91 -1.90 -9.14
C THR A 44 9.05 -1.72 -7.90
N PHE A 45 8.40 -0.58 -7.83
CA PHE A 45 7.48 -0.24 -6.74
C PHE A 45 6.06 -0.23 -7.26
N VAL A 46 5.14 -0.70 -6.44
CA VAL A 46 3.70 -0.58 -6.70
C VAL A 46 3.14 0.31 -5.60
N VAL A 47 2.86 1.56 -5.94
CA VAL A 47 2.30 2.53 -5.00
C VAL A 47 0.80 2.31 -4.98
N VAL A 48 0.26 1.98 -3.81
CA VAL A 48 -1.14 1.61 -3.67
C VAL A 48 -1.83 2.51 -2.66
N ASP A 49 -3.08 2.82 -2.94
CA ASP A 49 -3.95 3.58 -2.05
C ASP A 49 -5.35 2.99 -2.13
N LEU A 50 -6.02 2.89 -0.98
CA LEU A 50 -7.35 2.29 -0.89
C LEU A 50 -8.35 3.30 -0.37
N GLU A 51 -9.60 3.16 -0.84
CA GLU A 51 -10.73 3.79 -0.17
C GLU A 51 -11.57 2.67 0.46
N THR A 52 -12.18 2.97 1.61
CA THR A 52 -12.88 1.97 2.40
C THR A 52 -14.16 2.56 3.00
N THR A 53 -15.03 1.70 3.51
CA THR A 53 -16.25 2.15 4.19
C THR A 53 -16.01 2.62 5.62
N GLY A 54 -14.79 2.50 6.11
CA GLY A 54 -14.40 2.90 7.47
C GLY A 54 -13.05 2.30 7.82
N GLY A 55 -12.72 2.26 9.10
CA GLY A 55 -11.35 1.87 9.52
C GLY A 55 -11.20 0.50 10.16
N ARG A 56 -12.28 -0.30 10.25
CA ARG A 56 -12.22 -1.57 10.98
C ARG A 56 -11.95 -2.74 10.04
N THR A 57 -10.88 -3.48 10.29
CA THR A 57 -10.57 -4.71 9.53
C THR A 57 -11.16 -5.95 10.16
N THR A 58 -11.68 -5.86 11.38
CA THR A 58 -12.32 -6.98 12.09
C THR A 58 -13.71 -6.58 12.54
N GLY A 59 -14.54 -7.55 12.77
CA GLY A 59 -15.91 -7.30 13.21
C GLY A 59 -16.59 -8.59 13.65
N ASN A 60 -17.90 -8.50 13.82
CA ASN A 60 -18.73 -9.64 14.19
C ASN A 60 -20.08 -9.50 13.45
N ASP A 61 -21.00 -10.40 13.75
CA ASP A 61 -22.30 -10.41 13.04
C ASP A 61 -23.09 -9.11 13.24
N ALA A 62 -22.98 -8.51 14.44
CA ALA A 62 -23.71 -7.27 14.73
C ALA A 62 -23.02 -6.03 14.13
N THR A 63 -21.68 -6.08 14.04
CA THR A 63 -20.89 -4.97 13.51
C THR A 63 -19.85 -5.56 12.57
N PRO A 64 -20.19 -5.76 11.31
CA PRO A 64 -19.25 -6.38 10.36
C PRO A 64 -18.05 -5.46 10.10
N PRO A 65 -16.96 -6.02 9.62
CA PRO A 65 -15.79 -5.19 9.29
C PRO A 65 -16.08 -4.25 8.13
N ASP A 66 -15.33 -3.18 8.07
CA ASP A 66 -15.41 -2.28 6.93
C ASP A 66 -14.80 -2.94 5.69
N ALA A 67 -15.12 -2.42 4.53
CA ALA A 67 -14.77 -3.04 3.26
C ALA A 67 -14.12 -2.03 2.33
N ILE A 68 -13.28 -2.54 1.42
CA ILE A 68 -12.64 -1.74 0.38
C ILE A 68 -13.69 -1.31 -0.64
N THR A 69 -13.64 -0.04 -1.05
CA THR A 69 -14.52 0.52 -2.08
C THR A 69 -13.76 0.94 -3.34
N GLU A 70 -12.44 1.13 -3.24
CA GLU A 70 -11.61 1.44 -4.41
C GLU A 70 -10.18 0.97 -4.15
N ILE A 71 -9.54 0.47 -5.19
CA ILE A 71 -8.10 0.22 -5.18
C ILE A 71 -7.49 1.02 -6.32
N GLY A 72 -6.53 1.87 -6.00
CA GLY A 72 -5.72 2.56 -6.99
C GLY A 72 -4.26 2.19 -6.82
N ALA A 73 -3.56 1.93 -7.90
CA ALA A 73 -2.14 1.62 -7.81
C ALA A 73 -1.40 2.06 -9.07
N VAL A 74 -0.13 2.44 -8.88
CA VAL A 74 0.76 2.83 -9.97
C VAL A 74 2.05 2.04 -9.82
N LYS A 75 2.49 1.41 -10.90
CA LYS A 75 3.75 0.66 -10.93
C LYS A 75 4.83 1.55 -11.51
N VAL A 76 5.94 1.69 -10.78
CA VAL A 76 7.05 2.56 -11.20
C VAL A 76 8.39 1.86 -11.03
N CYS A 77 9.33 2.19 -11.90
CA CYS A 77 10.71 1.72 -11.79
C CYS A 77 11.61 2.75 -12.46
N GLY A 78 12.67 3.15 -11.76
CA GLY A 78 13.64 4.09 -12.32
C GLY A 78 13.04 5.43 -12.73
N GLY A 79 11.97 5.84 -12.09
CA GLY A 79 11.29 7.09 -12.41
C GLY A 79 10.26 6.97 -13.53
N ALA A 80 10.12 5.80 -14.15
CA ALA A 80 9.14 5.60 -15.22
C ALA A 80 7.88 4.92 -14.68
N VAL A 81 6.72 5.36 -15.16
CA VAL A 81 5.45 4.70 -14.86
C VAL A 81 5.31 3.51 -15.82
N LEU A 82 5.22 2.31 -15.26
CA LEU A 82 5.12 1.07 -16.03
C LEU A 82 3.67 0.62 -16.21
N GLY A 83 2.77 1.09 -15.37
CA GLY A 83 1.37 0.71 -15.48
C GLY A 83 0.54 1.30 -14.38
N GLU A 84 -0.76 1.23 -14.55
CA GLU A 84 -1.73 1.72 -13.58
C GLU A 84 -2.82 0.68 -13.39
N PHE A 85 -3.35 0.61 -12.18
CA PHE A 85 -4.48 -0.25 -11.83
C PHE A 85 -5.46 0.61 -11.06
N ALA A 86 -6.71 0.61 -11.47
CA ALA A 86 -7.73 1.36 -10.74
C ALA A 86 -9.07 0.67 -10.91
N THR A 87 -9.74 0.41 -9.80
CA THR A 87 -11.09 -0.15 -9.86
C THR A 87 -11.88 0.22 -8.62
N LEU A 88 -13.14 0.55 -8.82
CA LEU A 88 -14.10 0.56 -7.73
C LEU A 88 -14.38 -0.89 -7.32
N VAL A 89 -14.77 -1.07 -6.06
CA VAL A 89 -15.08 -2.39 -5.50
C VAL A 89 -16.43 -2.28 -4.81
N ASN A 90 -17.31 -3.22 -5.10
CA ASN A 90 -18.60 -3.28 -4.43
C ASN A 90 -18.41 -3.83 -3.01
N PRO A 91 -18.63 -3.00 -1.97
CA PRO A 91 -18.46 -3.47 -0.59
C PRO A 91 -19.60 -4.36 -0.11
N GLN A 92 -20.65 -4.50 -0.91
CA GLN A 92 -21.82 -5.31 -0.65
C GLN A 92 -22.65 -4.81 0.56
N HIS A 93 -22.48 -3.55 0.91
CA HIS A 93 -23.33 -2.84 1.88
C HIS A 93 -23.25 -1.35 1.59
N SER A 94 -24.13 -0.59 2.21
CA SER A 94 -24.16 0.86 1.97
C SER A 94 -22.92 1.54 2.56
N ILE A 95 -22.48 2.60 1.90
CA ILE A 95 -21.34 3.39 2.36
C ILE A 95 -21.88 4.47 3.31
N PRO A 96 -21.33 4.59 4.52
CA PRO A 96 -21.81 5.61 5.45
C PRO A 96 -21.73 7.01 4.86
N PRO A 97 -22.71 7.88 5.13
CA PRO A 97 -22.71 9.22 4.51
C PRO A 97 -21.44 10.04 4.77
N GLN A 98 -20.84 9.92 5.95
CA GLN A 98 -19.61 10.65 6.24
C GLN A 98 -18.43 10.15 5.37
N ILE A 99 -18.45 8.88 5.02
CA ILE A 99 -17.42 8.31 4.14
C ILE A 99 -17.66 8.76 2.70
N VAL A 100 -18.93 8.80 2.28
CA VAL A 100 -19.27 9.36 0.96
C VAL A 100 -18.75 10.79 0.83
N ARG A 101 -18.94 11.61 1.88
CA ARG A 101 -18.47 12.99 1.86
C ARG A 101 -16.93 13.06 1.79
N LEU A 102 -16.26 12.12 2.47
CA LEU A 102 -14.79 12.09 2.50
C LEU A 102 -14.20 11.64 1.16
N THR A 103 -14.74 10.58 0.59
CA THR A 103 -14.13 9.91 -0.58
C THR A 103 -14.77 10.30 -1.90
N GLY A 104 -15.99 10.79 -1.86
CA GLY A 104 -16.76 11.05 -3.08
C GLY A 104 -17.39 9.81 -3.69
N ILE A 105 -17.17 8.63 -3.08
CA ILE A 105 -17.69 7.36 -3.62
C ILE A 105 -19.04 7.07 -2.98
N THR A 106 -20.09 7.05 -3.81
CA THR A 106 -21.45 6.77 -3.34
C THR A 106 -21.77 5.29 -3.41
N THR A 107 -22.79 4.88 -2.64
CA THR A 107 -23.28 3.50 -2.71
C THR A 107 -23.71 3.13 -4.13
N ALA A 108 -24.35 4.06 -4.83
CA ALA A 108 -24.78 3.81 -6.21
C ALA A 108 -23.63 3.57 -7.16
N MET A 109 -22.50 4.29 -6.97
CA MET A 109 -21.32 4.15 -7.84
C MET A 109 -20.73 2.76 -7.77
N VAL A 110 -20.78 2.10 -6.62
CA VAL A 110 -20.14 0.79 -6.43
C VAL A 110 -21.12 -0.37 -6.63
N GLY A 111 -22.40 -0.10 -6.84
CA GLY A 111 -23.41 -1.15 -6.92
C GLY A 111 -23.17 -2.16 -8.03
N ASN A 112 -22.61 -1.72 -9.15
CA ASN A 112 -22.29 -2.58 -10.29
C ASN A 112 -20.79 -2.88 -10.41
N ALA A 113 -19.99 -2.48 -9.42
CA ALA A 113 -18.55 -2.76 -9.42
C ALA A 113 -18.32 -4.23 -9.04
N PRO A 114 -17.16 -4.78 -9.43
CA PRO A 114 -16.82 -6.14 -8.99
C PRO A 114 -16.64 -6.21 -7.49
N THR A 115 -16.88 -7.39 -6.94
CA THR A 115 -16.66 -7.63 -5.52
C THR A 115 -15.18 -7.95 -5.26
N ILE A 116 -14.77 -7.89 -4.00
CA ILE A 116 -13.35 -7.98 -3.64
C ILE A 116 -12.73 -9.33 -4.03
N ASP A 117 -13.51 -10.40 -4.01
CA ASP A 117 -13.02 -11.73 -4.41
C ASP A 117 -12.61 -11.77 -5.89
N ALA A 118 -13.28 -10.98 -6.74
CA ALA A 118 -12.93 -10.88 -8.14
C ALA A 118 -11.74 -9.93 -8.35
N VAL A 119 -11.63 -8.89 -7.54
CA VAL A 119 -10.62 -7.84 -7.71
C VAL A 119 -9.23 -8.26 -7.20
N LEU A 120 -9.17 -8.98 -6.06
CA LEU A 120 -7.88 -9.31 -5.44
C LEU A 120 -6.94 -10.07 -6.37
N PRO A 121 -7.39 -11.12 -7.08
CA PRO A 121 -6.47 -11.80 -8.01
C PRO A 121 -5.94 -10.87 -9.09
N MET A 122 -6.77 -9.97 -9.60
CA MET A 122 -6.35 -9.01 -10.63
C MET A 122 -5.31 -8.04 -10.07
N PHE A 123 -5.54 -7.56 -8.84
CA PHE A 123 -4.60 -6.64 -8.21
C PHE A 123 -3.25 -7.32 -8.00
N PHE A 124 -3.24 -8.54 -7.46
CA PHE A 124 -1.97 -9.22 -7.20
C PHE A 124 -1.26 -9.66 -8.48
N GLU A 125 -2.01 -9.94 -9.54
CA GLU A 125 -1.39 -10.17 -10.85
C GLU A 125 -0.68 -8.89 -11.33
N PHE A 126 -1.33 -7.74 -11.17
CA PHE A 126 -0.73 -6.46 -11.51
C PHE A 126 0.49 -6.18 -10.63
N ALA A 127 0.38 -6.36 -9.32
CA ALA A 127 1.45 -6.03 -8.36
C ALA A 127 2.66 -6.95 -8.53
N GLY A 128 2.41 -8.14 -8.86
CA GLY A 128 3.53 -9.10 -8.99
C GLY A 128 4.29 -9.17 -7.68
N UNK A 129 5.44 -9.32 -7.71
CA UNK A 129 6.32 -9.36 -6.64
C UNK A 129 7.02 -8.12 -6.37
N UNK A 130 6.46 -7.08 -6.77
CA UNK A 130 7.02 -5.83 -6.54
C UNK A 130 6.92 -5.47 -5.11
N VAL A 131 7.58 -4.34 -4.75
CA VAL A 131 7.53 -3.77 -3.42
C VAL A 131 6.29 -2.90 -3.33
N LEU A 132 5.39 -3.18 -2.41
CA LEU A 132 4.19 -2.35 -2.20
C LEU A 132 4.58 -1.10 -1.40
N VAL A 133 4.11 0.05 -1.85
CA VAL A 133 4.37 1.33 -1.20
C VAL A 133 3.04 1.99 -0.88
N ALA A 134 2.88 2.44 0.37
CA ALA A 134 1.67 3.18 0.74
C ALA A 134 2.00 4.18 1.84
N HIS A 135 1.17 5.20 1.97
CA HIS A 135 1.32 6.19 3.05
C HIS A 135 0.52 5.73 4.26
N ASN A 136 1.19 5.53 5.39
CA ASN A 136 0.59 4.86 6.55
C ASN A 136 0.20 3.42 6.18
N ALA A 137 1.14 2.71 5.61
CA ALA A 137 0.91 1.43 4.93
C ALA A 137 0.20 0.37 5.80
N GLY A 138 0.27 0.50 7.12
CA GLY A 138 -0.45 -0.42 8.00
C GLY A 138 -1.94 -0.45 7.73
N PHE A 139 -2.51 0.68 7.33
CA PHE A 139 -3.93 0.77 6.99
C PHE A 139 -4.24 -0.06 5.73
N ASP A 140 -3.57 0.27 4.63
CA ASP A 140 -3.85 -0.38 3.34
C ASP A 140 -3.52 -1.87 3.38
N ILE A 141 -2.35 -2.20 3.91
CA ILE A 141 -1.92 -3.60 4.00
C ILE A 141 -2.85 -4.38 4.94
N GLY A 142 -3.29 -3.75 6.01
CA GLY A 142 -4.26 -4.38 6.93
C GLY A 142 -5.57 -4.75 6.22
N PHE A 143 -6.10 -3.84 5.39
CA PHE A 143 -7.31 -4.10 4.64
C PHE A 143 -7.11 -5.18 3.57
N LEU A 144 -5.98 -5.13 2.85
CA LEU A 144 -5.68 -6.16 1.85
C LEU A 144 -5.54 -7.54 2.51
N ARG A 145 -4.84 -7.62 3.63
CA ARG A 145 -4.70 -8.89 4.37
C ARG A 145 -6.04 -9.41 4.87
N ALA A 146 -6.85 -8.54 5.42
CA ALA A 146 -8.18 -8.92 5.90
C ALA A 146 -9.03 -9.43 4.75
N ALA A 147 -8.97 -8.79 3.61
CA ALA A 147 -9.67 -9.26 2.43
C ALA A 147 -9.18 -10.61 1.94
N UNK A 148 -7.93 -10.71 1.94
CA UNK A 148 -7.37 -11.89 1.60
C UNK A 148 -7.85 -12.98 2.37
N ARG A 149 -7.93 -12.90 3.74
CA ARG A 149 -8.44 -13.96 4.64
C ARG A 149 -9.91 -14.29 4.38
N ARG A 150 -10.72 -13.24 4.20
CA ARG A 150 -12.15 -13.46 3.96
C ARG A 150 -12.43 -14.17 2.65
N CYS A 151 -11.55 -14.02 1.67
CA CYS A 151 -11.69 -14.67 0.36
C CYS A 151 -10.93 -15.99 0.27
N ASP A 152 -10.30 -16.41 1.37
CA ASP A 152 -9.53 -17.65 1.42
C ASP A 152 -8.37 -17.64 0.42
N ILE A 153 -7.77 -16.47 0.22
CA ILE A 153 -6.62 -16.27 -0.68
C ILE A 153 -5.37 -16.15 0.18
N THR A 154 -4.31 -16.85 -0.18
CA THR A 154 -3.04 -16.78 0.54
C THR A 154 -2.37 -15.42 0.33
N TRP A 155 -1.96 -14.78 1.44
CA TRP A 155 -1.22 -13.52 1.38
C TRP A 155 0.15 -13.77 0.75
N PRO A 156 0.52 -13.10 -0.34
CA PRO A 156 1.78 -13.39 -1.04
C PRO A 156 3.02 -12.85 -0.35
N GLN A 157 2.89 -12.20 0.79
CA GLN A 157 3.98 -11.67 1.61
C GLN A 157 4.91 -10.72 0.85
N PRO A 158 4.37 -9.71 0.19
CA PRO A 158 5.21 -8.75 -0.52
C PRO A 158 6.03 -7.93 0.47
N GLN A 159 7.16 -7.41 0.00
CA GLN A 159 7.85 -6.37 0.75
C GLN A 159 6.98 -5.11 0.77
N VAL A 160 7.01 -4.39 1.88
CA VAL A 160 6.17 -3.20 2.06
C VAL A 160 7.03 -2.04 2.51
N LEU A 161 6.87 -0.90 1.86
CA LEU A 161 7.51 0.35 2.25
C LEU A 161 6.43 1.35 2.64
N CYS A 162 6.52 1.85 3.86
CA CYS A 162 5.60 2.87 4.35
C CYS A 162 6.25 4.25 4.21
N THR A 163 5.68 5.11 3.37
CA THR A 163 6.25 6.43 3.15
C THR A 163 6.15 7.32 4.38
N MET A 164 5.20 7.11 5.25
CA MET A 164 5.14 7.83 6.53
C MET A 164 6.32 7.49 7.43
N UNK A 165 6.51 6.32 7.41
CA UNK A 165 7.53 5.88 8.15
C UNK A 165 8.79 6.29 7.67
N LEU A 166 9.01 6.32 6.38
CA LEU A 166 10.21 6.81 5.71
C LEU A 166 10.40 8.31 5.96
N ALA A 167 9.36 9.08 5.76
CA ALA A 167 9.42 10.53 5.98
C ALA A 167 9.93 10.86 7.38
N ARG A 168 9.42 10.16 8.39
CA ARG A 168 9.84 10.41 9.78
C ARG A 168 11.31 10.07 10.04
N ARG A 169 11.90 9.24 9.20
CA ARG A 169 13.31 8.86 9.34
C ARG A 169 14.25 9.81 8.60
N VAL A 170 13.80 10.38 7.48
CA VAL A 170 14.69 11.14 6.61
C VAL A 170 14.44 12.63 6.61
N LEU A 171 13.29 13.07 7.06
CA LEU A 171 12.95 14.49 7.12
C LEU A 171 13.09 15.02 8.53
N SER A 172 13.33 16.30 8.68
CA SER A 172 13.29 16.94 9.99
C SER A 172 11.83 17.00 10.48
N ARG A 173 11.67 17.29 11.77
CA ARG A 173 10.31 17.36 12.34
C ARG A 173 9.44 18.44 11.68
N ASP A 174 10.08 19.47 11.17
CA ASP A 174 9.35 20.58 10.56
C ASP A 174 8.97 20.28 9.11
N GLU A 175 9.52 19.21 8.54
CA GLU A 175 9.26 18.81 7.15
C GLU A 175 8.43 17.55 7.03
N ALA A 176 8.19 16.82 8.13
CA ALA A 176 7.51 15.51 8.11
C ALA A 176 5.99 15.64 8.32
#